data_7aca5fc4860f5f338734f7fe7ce86826
#
_entry.id   7aca5fc4860f5f338734f7fe7ce86826
#
_cell.length_a   1.000
_cell.length_b   1.000
_cell.length_c   1.000
_cell.angle_alpha   90.00
_cell.angle_beta   90.00
_cell.angle_gamma   90.00
#
_symmetry.space_group_name_H-M   'P 1'
#
loop_
_entity.id
_entity.type
_entity.pdbx_description
1 polymer ?
#
loop_
_entity_poly.entity_id
_entity_poly.type
_entity_poly.pdbx_seq_one_letter_code
_entity_poly.pdbx_strand_id
1 'polypeptide(L)'
;MRDRSLDIMKGIGILLVVFAHVYHNSGLIYLFHMPLFFILSGAAMTYSKSGFGLKKKAKTLLIPYFLFSLLCFVYWALIESKFRPLPDDITIFGERFEQSLKLQQFVNIFTSINCKSAFIYNIVLWFLPCLFMAELLYSKIKSTKVEWVIDVLCIIIGYVTVSSSNGWPWCLGEAVIAVPLLSIGNRFYQPLMKVFKKKTMYAVGIGVVCLLAFILMFVLQKPHTDMAHNIIPKEFYFMAILGSLCVVILSLEIDKFAIMGGQYFAYLGRNSLIVMCVHEPLKRIILMVLSKVVSMPIDVIRNEIGMSIVAMFIVVAVCIPIIEIINRKFSWIIGKF
;
A
#
# COMPACT_ATOMS: atom_id res chain seq x y z
N MET A 1 17.47 -7.27 16.51
CA MET A 1 17.97 -7.70 15.18
C MET A 1 16.85 -7.44 14.16
N ARG A 2 17.13 -6.86 12.99
CA ARG A 2 16.12 -6.60 11.97
C ARG A 2 15.74 -7.90 11.25
N ASP A 3 14.47 -8.19 11.06
CA ASP A 3 14.00 -9.41 10.39
C ASP A 3 14.12 -9.29 8.88
N ARG A 4 15.05 -10.04 8.27
CA ARG A 4 15.28 -10.05 6.81
C ARG A 4 14.07 -10.57 6.05
N SER A 5 13.36 -11.57 6.57
CA SER A 5 12.17 -12.11 5.94
C SER A 5 11.08 -11.04 5.81
N LEU A 6 10.92 -10.18 6.84
CA LEU A 6 9.98 -9.05 6.81
C LEU A 6 10.36 -8.01 5.72
N ASP A 7 11.66 -7.77 5.53
CA ASP A 7 12.13 -6.89 4.46
C ASP A 7 11.84 -7.50 3.07
N ILE A 8 12.04 -8.81 2.88
CA ILE A 8 11.72 -9.49 1.61
C ILE A 8 10.23 -9.42 1.32
N MET A 9 9.36 -9.69 2.30
CA MET A 9 7.90 -9.57 2.15
C MET A 9 7.48 -8.18 1.69
N LYS A 10 8.04 -7.12 2.31
CA LYS A 10 7.80 -5.73 1.90
C LYS A 10 8.31 -5.45 0.50
N GLY A 11 9.43 -6.07 0.10
CA GLY A 11 9.99 -5.95 -1.25
C GLY A 11 9.10 -6.57 -2.30
N ILE A 12 8.58 -7.77 -2.06
CA ILE A 12 7.59 -8.39 -2.94
C ILE A 12 6.32 -7.54 -2.97
N GLY A 13 5.83 -7.12 -1.81
CA GLY A 13 4.63 -6.29 -1.69
C GLY A 13 4.73 -5.00 -2.49
N ILE A 14 5.86 -4.27 -2.43
CA ILE A 14 6.00 -3.01 -3.17
C ILE A 14 6.10 -3.22 -4.68
N LEU A 15 6.68 -4.32 -5.15
CA LEU A 15 6.65 -4.67 -6.57
C LEU A 15 5.22 -4.96 -7.04
N LEU A 16 4.43 -5.67 -6.24
CA LEU A 16 3.01 -5.91 -6.52
C LEU A 16 2.22 -4.60 -6.56
N VAL A 17 2.51 -3.65 -5.67
CA VAL A 17 1.91 -2.29 -5.72
C VAL A 17 2.23 -1.60 -7.04
N VAL A 18 3.52 -1.53 -7.43
CA VAL A 18 3.92 -0.88 -8.68
C VAL A 18 3.27 -1.56 -9.88
N PHE A 19 3.28 -2.90 -9.93
CA PHE A 19 2.63 -3.66 -11.00
C PHE A 19 1.13 -3.41 -11.06
N ALA A 20 0.44 -3.42 -9.91
CA ALA A 20 -1.00 -3.19 -9.84
C ALA A 20 -1.41 -1.78 -10.35
N HIS A 21 -0.55 -0.79 -10.14
CA HIS A 21 -0.78 0.56 -10.67
C HIS A 21 -0.44 0.69 -12.16
N VAL A 22 0.46 -0.14 -12.70
CA VAL A 22 0.78 -0.18 -14.13
C VAL A 22 -0.26 -0.96 -14.92
N TYR A 23 -0.56 -2.20 -14.50
CA TYR A 23 -1.44 -3.13 -15.21
C TYR A 23 -2.91 -2.88 -14.88
N HIS A 24 -3.76 -2.73 -15.93
CA HIS A 24 -5.18 -2.41 -15.74
C HIS A 24 -5.97 -3.52 -15.07
N ASN A 25 -5.71 -4.77 -15.45
CA ASN A 25 -6.48 -5.93 -14.99
C ASN A 25 -5.88 -6.54 -13.70
N SER A 26 -5.40 -5.72 -12.79
CA SER A 26 -4.73 -6.12 -11.55
C SER A 26 -5.67 -6.37 -10.35
N GLY A 27 -6.97 -6.54 -10.59
CA GLY A 27 -8.00 -6.69 -9.55
C GLY A 27 -7.66 -7.75 -8.49
N LEU A 28 -7.02 -8.86 -8.90
CA LEU A 28 -6.56 -9.89 -7.98
C LEU A 28 -5.54 -9.36 -6.97
N ILE A 29 -4.63 -8.49 -7.39
CA ILE A 29 -3.59 -7.92 -6.52
C ILE A 29 -4.19 -6.90 -5.57
N TYR A 30 -5.17 -6.10 -6.01
CA TYR A 30 -5.86 -5.12 -5.17
C TYR A 30 -6.52 -5.72 -3.93
N LEU A 31 -6.89 -7.00 -3.96
CA LEU A 31 -7.52 -7.70 -2.85
C LEU A 31 -6.61 -7.86 -1.62
N PHE A 32 -5.28 -7.82 -1.78
CA PHE A 32 -4.39 -8.12 -0.66
C PHE A 32 -3.14 -7.24 -0.56
N HIS A 33 -2.71 -6.51 -1.60
CA HIS A 33 -1.42 -5.81 -1.55
C HIS A 33 -1.38 -4.71 -0.48
N MET A 34 -2.44 -3.94 -0.28
CA MET A 34 -2.51 -2.94 0.81
C MET A 34 -2.72 -3.61 2.18
N PRO A 35 -3.68 -4.55 2.34
CA PRO A 35 -3.78 -5.38 3.53
C PRO A 35 -2.47 -6.01 3.99
N LEU A 36 -1.66 -6.51 3.06
CA LEU A 36 -0.33 -7.06 3.36
C LEU A 36 0.54 -6.05 4.11
N PHE A 37 0.58 -4.79 3.70
CA PHE A 37 1.39 -3.77 4.37
C PHE A 37 0.87 -3.46 5.78
N PHE A 38 -0.43 -3.49 6.03
CA PHE A 38 -0.98 -3.37 7.39
C PHE A 38 -0.59 -4.57 8.25
N ILE A 39 -0.72 -5.80 7.75
CA ILE A 39 -0.27 -7.03 8.43
C ILE A 39 1.24 -6.96 8.74
N LEU A 40 2.08 -6.57 7.77
CA LEU A 40 3.53 -6.44 7.96
C LEU A 40 3.90 -5.29 8.92
N SER A 41 3.08 -4.23 9.01
CA SER A 41 3.28 -3.18 10.00
C SER A 41 2.96 -3.68 11.41
N GLY A 42 1.86 -4.42 11.58
CA GLY A 42 1.54 -5.12 12.83
C GLY A 42 2.64 -6.10 13.25
N ALA A 43 3.16 -6.90 12.30
CA ALA A 43 4.29 -7.79 12.54
C ALA A 43 5.55 -7.03 13.00
N ALA A 44 5.84 -5.88 12.40
CA ALA A 44 6.97 -5.04 12.80
C ALA A 44 6.84 -4.48 14.22
N MET A 45 5.61 -4.27 14.71
CA MET A 45 5.36 -3.79 16.07
C MET A 45 5.77 -4.82 17.15
N THR A 46 5.89 -6.12 16.82
CA THR A 46 6.37 -7.15 17.77
C THR A 46 7.83 -6.94 18.17
N TYR A 47 8.63 -6.31 17.29
CA TYR A 47 10.05 -6.04 17.55
C TYR A 47 10.30 -4.72 18.31
N SER A 48 9.27 -3.91 18.52
CA SER A 48 9.38 -2.64 19.23
C SER A 48 9.30 -2.85 20.73
N LYS A 49 10.45 -2.72 21.44
CA LYS A 49 10.51 -2.81 22.91
C LYS A 49 9.97 -1.58 23.62
N SER A 50 9.90 -0.44 22.94
CA SER A 50 9.62 0.89 23.53
C SER A 50 8.18 1.38 23.28
N GLY A 51 7.19 0.51 23.31
CA GLY A 51 5.80 0.93 23.09
C GLY A 51 5.57 1.70 21.77
N PHE A 52 4.44 2.38 21.64
CA PHE A 52 4.12 3.21 20.46
C PHE A 52 4.81 4.58 20.57
N GLY A 53 5.92 4.72 19.87
CA GLY A 53 6.65 5.99 19.81
C GLY A 53 5.96 6.99 18.87
N LEU A 54 4.90 7.68 19.34
CA LEU A 54 4.10 8.63 18.55
C LEU A 54 4.96 9.61 17.74
N LYS A 55 5.93 10.29 18.39
CA LYS A 55 6.83 11.24 17.70
C LYS A 55 7.63 10.56 16.58
N LYS A 56 8.13 9.34 16.81
CA LYS A 56 8.88 8.59 15.81
C LYS A 56 7.98 8.19 14.64
N LYS A 57 6.78 7.71 14.91
CA LYS A 57 5.81 7.32 13.86
C LYS A 57 5.33 8.53 13.06
N ALA A 58 5.00 9.63 13.73
CA ALA A 58 4.67 10.89 13.05
C ALA A 58 5.82 11.33 12.13
N LYS A 59 7.07 11.33 12.60
CA LYS A 59 8.21 11.67 11.76
C LYS A 59 8.39 10.73 10.55
N THR A 60 8.22 9.43 10.74
CA THR A 60 8.47 8.45 9.67
C THR A 60 7.32 8.28 8.68
N LEU A 61 6.11 8.71 8.99
CA LEU A 61 4.94 8.59 8.13
C LEU A 61 4.40 9.93 7.67
N LEU A 62 4.28 10.92 8.57
CA LEU A 62 3.65 12.20 8.22
C LEU A 62 4.62 13.17 7.53
N ILE A 63 5.92 13.19 7.89
CA ILE A 63 6.89 14.03 7.15
C ILE A 63 6.95 13.61 5.69
N PRO A 64 7.17 12.31 5.34
CA PRO A 64 7.09 11.88 3.94
C PRO A 64 5.75 12.22 3.29
N TYR A 65 4.64 11.99 3.99
CA TYR A 65 3.31 12.28 3.49
C TYR A 65 3.18 13.74 3.04
N PHE A 66 3.44 14.71 3.93
CA PHE A 66 3.27 16.13 3.61
C PHE A 66 4.24 16.59 2.53
N LEU A 67 5.52 16.18 2.59
CA LEU A 67 6.53 16.58 1.61
C LEU A 67 6.21 16.03 0.21
N PHE A 68 5.94 14.74 0.09
CA PHE A 68 5.64 14.15 -1.21
C PHE A 68 4.27 14.60 -1.73
N SER A 69 3.28 14.83 -0.86
CA SER A 69 2.00 15.40 -1.27
C SER A 69 2.20 16.80 -1.86
N LEU A 70 2.97 17.65 -1.19
CA LEU A 70 3.24 19.01 -1.69
C LEU A 70 4.02 18.97 -3.00
N LEU A 71 5.08 18.16 -3.09
CA LEU A 71 5.90 18.04 -4.31
C LEU A 71 5.08 17.52 -5.49
N CYS A 72 4.32 16.44 -5.29
CA CYS A 72 3.46 15.86 -6.32
C CYS A 72 2.32 16.81 -6.72
N PHE A 73 1.74 17.53 -5.74
CA PHE A 73 0.71 18.53 -6.01
C PHE A 73 1.25 19.67 -6.86
N VAL A 74 2.42 20.23 -6.53
CA VAL A 74 3.05 21.31 -7.31
C VAL A 74 3.36 20.83 -8.74
N TYR A 75 3.95 19.65 -8.88
CA TYR A 75 4.19 19.03 -10.20
C TYR A 75 2.89 18.87 -11.00
N TRP A 76 1.85 18.30 -10.40
CA TRP A 76 0.56 18.12 -11.05
C TRP A 76 -0.08 19.46 -11.40
N ALA A 77 -0.15 20.40 -10.46
CA ALA A 77 -0.83 21.68 -10.65
C ALA A 77 -0.19 22.58 -11.71
N LEU A 78 1.15 22.53 -11.84
CA LEU A 78 1.91 23.38 -12.77
C LEU A 78 2.15 22.72 -14.13
N ILE A 79 2.30 21.41 -14.16
CA ILE A 79 2.75 20.67 -15.35
C ILE A 79 1.68 19.68 -15.83
N GLU A 80 1.39 18.65 -15.06
CA GLU A 80 0.57 17.51 -15.52
C GLU A 80 -0.87 17.90 -15.84
N SER A 81 -1.47 18.79 -15.05
CA SER A 81 -2.86 19.24 -15.27
C SER A 81 -3.08 19.95 -16.63
N LYS A 82 -2.00 20.43 -17.28
CA LYS A 82 -2.06 21.04 -18.62
C LYS A 82 -2.16 20.02 -19.75
N PHE A 83 -1.64 18.80 -19.51
CA PHE A 83 -1.58 17.73 -20.52
C PHE A 83 -2.64 16.65 -20.26
N ARG A 84 -3.22 16.64 -19.08
CA ARG A 84 -4.24 15.69 -18.65
C ARG A 84 -5.42 16.44 -18.05
N PRO A 85 -6.32 16.99 -18.91
CA PRO A 85 -7.51 17.64 -18.42
C PRO A 85 -8.36 16.63 -17.64
N LEU A 86 -8.90 17.08 -16.51
CA LEU A 86 -9.81 16.29 -15.68
C LEU A 86 -11.23 16.74 -15.97
N PRO A 87 -12.24 15.85 -15.84
CA PRO A 87 -13.63 16.24 -15.92
C PRO A 87 -13.96 17.34 -14.90
N ASP A 88 -14.82 18.29 -15.31
CA ASP A 88 -15.18 19.45 -14.48
C ASP A 88 -16.06 19.09 -13.28
N ASP A 89 -16.71 17.91 -13.32
CA ASP A 89 -17.59 17.38 -12.28
C ASP A 89 -16.84 16.70 -11.11
N ILE A 90 -15.51 16.65 -11.16
CA ILE A 90 -14.69 16.03 -10.11
C ILE A 90 -14.59 16.96 -8.90
N THR A 91 -15.12 16.52 -7.76
CA THR A 91 -15.08 17.24 -6.48
C THR A 91 -14.70 16.31 -5.32
N ILE A 92 -14.01 16.84 -4.31
CA ILE A 92 -13.66 16.13 -3.06
C ILE A 92 -14.69 16.42 -1.98
N PHE A 93 -15.13 17.67 -1.87
CA PHE A 93 -15.94 18.15 -0.76
C PHE A 93 -17.44 18.27 -1.11
N GLY A 94 -17.86 17.73 -2.27
CA GLY A 94 -19.23 17.79 -2.77
C GLY A 94 -19.58 19.12 -3.43
N GLU A 95 -20.80 19.24 -3.95
CA GLU A 95 -21.28 20.39 -4.74
C GLU A 95 -21.34 21.73 -3.97
N ARG A 96 -21.26 21.69 -2.65
CA ARG A 96 -21.29 22.91 -1.81
C ARG A 96 -19.99 23.70 -1.81
N PHE A 97 -18.90 23.13 -2.35
CA PHE A 97 -17.64 23.81 -2.49
C PHE A 97 -17.45 24.28 -3.94
N GLU A 98 -17.87 25.48 -4.26
CA GLU A 98 -17.66 26.16 -5.58
C GLU A 98 -16.18 26.46 -5.90
N GLN A 99 -15.27 25.89 -5.15
CA GLN A 99 -13.83 26.18 -5.24
C GLN A 99 -13.17 25.31 -6.30
N SER A 100 -12.16 25.87 -6.97
CA SER A 100 -11.43 25.14 -8.01
C SER A 100 -10.87 23.80 -7.48
N LEU A 101 -10.84 22.76 -8.33
CA LEU A 101 -10.29 21.45 -8.00
C LEU A 101 -8.87 21.53 -7.44
N LYS A 102 -8.04 22.47 -7.94
CA LYS A 102 -6.68 22.68 -7.44
C LYS A 102 -6.68 23.07 -5.96
N LEU A 103 -7.58 23.96 -5.56
CA LEU A 103 -7.68 24.35 -4.16
C LEU A 103 -8.22 23.19 -3.31
N GLN A 104 -9.21 22.44 -3.79
CA GLN A 104 -9.72 21.26 -3.09
C GLN A 104 -8.62 20.22 -2.88
N GLN A 105 -7.79 19.93 -3.90
CA GLN A 105 -6.63 19.01 -3.78
C GLN A 105 -5.59 19.54 -2.80
N PHE A 106 -5.32 20.85 -2.79
CA PHE A 106 -4.39 21.46 -1.83
C PHE A 106 -4.90 21.33 -0.40
N VAL A 107 -6.17 21.65 -0.14
CA VAL A 107 -6.79 21.49 1.18
C VAL A 107 -6.76 20.01 1.60
N ASN A 108 -6.97 19.09 0.65
CA ASN A 108 -6.96 17.66 0.94
C ASN A 108 -5.58 17.12 1.40
N ILE A 109 -4.49 17.83 1.14
CA ILE A 109 -3.18 17.49 1.74
C ILE A 109 -3.28 17.50 3.28
N PHE A 110 -4.08 18.38 3.85
CA PHE A 110 -4.22 18.52 5.31
C PHE A 110 -5.38 17.71 5.89
N THR A 111 -6.46 17.56 5.14
CA THR A 111 -7.63 16.79 5.59
C THR A 111 -7.49 15.30 5.36
N SER A 112 -6.71 14.90 4.34
CA SER A 112 -6.49 13.51 3.96
C SER A 112 -7.79 12.70 3.82
N ILE A 113 -8.83 13.34 3.27
CA ILE A 113 -10.09 12.67 2.96
C ILE A 113 -9.88 11.76 1.77
N ASN A 114 -10.27 10.50 1.92
CA ASN A 114 -10.14 9.49 0.89
C ASN A 114 -11.48 9.30 0.18
N CYS A 115 -11.52 9.61 -1.10
CA CYS A 115 -12.69 9.46 -1.98
C CYS A 115 -12.24 9.34 -3.44
N LYS A 116 -13.16 9.05 -4.34
CA LYS A 116 -12.88 8.81 -5.77
C LYS A 116 -12.06 9.92 -6.44
N SER A 117 -12.20 11.15 -6.00
CA SER A 117 -11.55 12.33 -6.58
C SER A 117 -10.34 12.83 -5.80
N ALA A 118 -9.98 12.15 -4.70
CA ALA A 118 -8.89 12.55 -3.84
C ALA A 118 -7.52 12.14 -4.39
N PHE A 119 -6.48 12.84 -3.98
CA PHE A 119 -5.08 12.51 -4.27
C PHE A 119 -4.77 12.32 -5.77
N ILE A 120 -5.42 13.09 -6.67
CA ILE A 120 -5.23 12.99 -8.13
C ILE A 120 -3.77 13.10 -8.51
N TYR A 121 -3.01 13.92 -7.80
CA TYR A 121 -1.59 14.11 -8.01
C TYR A 121 -0.74 12.87 -7.64
N ASN A 122 -1.17 12.08 -6.64
CA ASN A 122 -0.52 10.84 -6.26
C ASN A 122 -1.44 10.00 -5.36
N ILE A 123 -2.22 9.11 -5.97
CA ILE A 123 -3.26 8.33 -5.30
C ILE A 123 -2.73 7.48 -4.13
N VAL A 124 -1.49 7.01 -4.19
CA VAL A 124 -0.95 6.07 -3.18
C VAL A 124 -0.62 6.72 -1.84
N LEU A 125 -0.57 8.06 -1.79
CA LEU A 125 -0.19 8.77 -0.56
C LEU A 125 -1.24 8.67 0.55
N TRP A 126 -2.50 8.34 0.23
CA TRP A 126 -3.55 8.08 1.22
C TRP A 126 -3.14 7.06 2.28
N PHE A 127 -2.29 6.11 1.89
CA PHE A 127 -1.85 5.03 2.77
C PHE A 127 -1.07 5.52 3.99
N LEU A 128 -0.29 6.58 3.88
CA LEU A 128 0.57 7.06 4.97
C LEU A 128 -0.22 7.62 6.16
N PRO A 129 -1.17 8.56 5.98
CA PRO A 129 -2.04 9.00 7.07
C PRO A 129 -2.94 7.87 7.58
N CYS A 130 -3.45 7.01 6.69
CA CYS A 130 -4.22 5.83 7.07
C CYS A 130 -3.42 4.90 8.00
N LEU A 131 -2.19 4.53 7.61
CA LEU A 131 -1.32 3.68 8.42
C LEU A 131 -0.98 4.33 9.76
N PHE A 132 -0.71 5.64 9.76
CA PHE A 132 -0.47 6.38 11.01
C PHE A 132 -1.67 6.31 11.96
N MET A 133 -2.88 6.56 11.46
CA MET A 133 -4.10 6.48 12.25
C MET A 133 -4.40 5.04 12.72
N ALA A 134 -4.25 4.06 11.84
CA ALA A 134 -4.45 2.64 12.18
C ALA A 134 -3.48 2.17 13.28
N GLU A 135 -2.18 2.51 13.17
CA GLU A 135 -1.18 2.19 14.19
C GLU A 135 -1.45 2.93 15.51
N LEU A 136 -1.92 4.19 15.45
CA LEU A 136 -2.30 4.96 16.64
C LEU A 136 -3.46 4.29 17.36
N LEU A 137 -4.54 3.95 16.65
CA LEU A 137 -5.70 3.25 17.20
C LEU A 137 -5.29 1.90 17.79
N TYR A 138 -4.58 1.08 17.00
CA TYR A 138 -4.14 -0.25 17.44
C TYR A 138 -3.23 -0.17 18.67
N SER A 139 -2.38 0.83 18.79
CA SER A 139 -1.50 1.02 19.95
C SER A 139 -2.24 1.15 21.29
N LYS A 140 -3.49 1.61 21.25
CA LYS A 140 -4.35 1.78 22.45
C LYS A 140 -5.01 0.48 22.88
N ILE A 141 -5.24 -0.44 21.95
CA ILE A 141 -5.94 -1.70 22.21
C ILE A 141 -5.01 -2.90 22.31
N LYS A 142 -3.81 -2.77 21.77
CA LYS A 142 -2.80 -3.83 21.77
C LYS A 142 -2.56 -4.38 23.17
N SER A 143 -2.58 -5.71 23.28
CA SER A 143 -2.34 -6.44 24.52
C SER A 143 -3.40 -6.22 25.63
N THR A 144 -4.52 -5.60 25.32
CA THR A 144 -5.68 -5.57 26.23
C THR A 144 -6.41 -6.90 26.21
N LYS A 145 -7.14 -7.25 27.30
CA LYS A 145 -7.93 -8.48 27.37
C LYS A 145 -9.10 -8.52 26.37
N VAL A 146 -9.52 -7.34 25.88
CA VAL A 146 -10.66 -7.16 24.98
C VAL A 146 -10.25 -6.87 23.54
N GLU A 147 -8.97 -7.00 23.21
CA GLU A 147 -8.42 -6.66 21.89
C GLU A 147 -9.21 -7.33 20.75
N TRP A 148 -9.55 -8.62 20.87
CA TRP A 148 -10.31 -9.35 19.85
C TRP A 148 -11.76 -8.85 19.71
N VAL A 149 -12.40 -8.40 20.80
CA VAL A 149 -13.73 -7.78 20.75
C VAL A 149 -13.68 -6.47 19.98
N ILE A 150 -12.64 -5.66 20.25
CA ILE A 150 -12.43 -4.39 19.55
C ILE A 150 -12.11 -4.63 18.08
N ASP A 151 -11.35 -5.68 17.73
CA ASP A 151 -11.11 -6.05 16.34
C ASP A 151 -12.43 -6.34 15.60
N VAL A 152 -13.35 -7.09 16.20
CA VAL A 152 -14.68 -7.34 15.63
C VAL A 152 -15.50 -6.06 15.49
N LEU A 153 -15.47 -5.20 16.50
CA LEU A 153 -16.15 -3.89 16.42
C LEU A 153 -15.55 -3.01 15.33
N CYS A 154 -14.23 -3.01 15.15
CA CYS A 154 -13.55 -2.30 14.06
C CYS A 154 -13.95 -2.83 12.69
N ILE A 155 -14.15 -4.14 12.53
CA ILE A 155 -14.68 -4.72 11.29
C ILE A 155 -16.08 -4.16 11.00
N ILE A 156 -16.98 -4.21 11.97
CA ILE A 156 -18.39 -3.78 11.79
C ILE A 156 -18.42 -2.26 11.51
N ILE A 157 -17.78 -1.45 12.35
CA ILE A 157 -17.75 0.02 12.20
C ILE A 157 -17.08 0.40 10.88
N GLY A 158 -15.97 -0.27 10.54
CA GLY A 158 -15.23 0.00 9.32
C GLY A 158 -16.06 -0.21 8.06
N TYR A 159 -16.83 -1.31 7.98
CA TYR A 159 -17.75 -1.54 6.86
C TYR A 159 -18.82 -0.46 6.76
N VAL A 160 -19.37 0.00 7.89
CA VAL A 160 -20.39 1.08 7.91
C VAL A 160 -19.77 2.42 7.47
N THR A 161 -18.58 2.75 7.96
CA THR A 161 -17.93 4.04 7.67
C THR A 161 -17.44 4.13 6.22
N VAL A 162 -16.93 3.05 5.66
CA VAL A 162 -16.46 3.01 4.26
C VAL A 162 -17.62 3.01 3.27
N SER A 163 -18.76 2.42 3.64
CA SER A 163 -19.98 2.46 2.80
C SER A 163 -20.61 3.87 2.71
N SER A 164 -20.22 4.80 3.58
CA SER A 164 -20.64 6.20 3.45
C SER A 164 -19.85 6.89 2.34
N SER A 165 -20.56 7.54 1.40
CA SER A 165 -19.99 8.16 0.19
C SER A 165 -18.97 9.27 0.44
N ASN A 166 -18.94 9.82 1.65
CA ASN A 166 -18.03 10.88 2.05
C ASN A 166 -16.92 10.30 2.91
N GLY A 167 -15.69 10.24 2.39
CA GLY A 167 -14.52 9.80 3.14
C GLY A 167 -14.34 10.58 4.46
N TRP A 168 -13.74 9.95 5.46
CA TRP A 168 -13.45 10.56 6.76
C TRP A 168 -12.07 11.21 6.73
N PRO A 169 -11.88 12.34 7.44
CA PRO A 169 -10.56 12.97 7.55
C PRO A 169 -9.50 11.98 8.05
N TRP A 170 -8.27 12.16 7.54
CA TRP A 170 -7.12 11.30 7.86
C TRP A 170 -7.32 9.82 7.53
N CYS A 171 -8.14 9.55 6.52
CA CYS A 171 -8.49 8.17 6.12
C CYS A 171 -8.95 7.32 7.32
N LEU A 172 -9.72 7.91 8.24
CA LEU A 172 -10.08 7.25 9.50
C LEU A 172 -10.95 6.01 9.28
N GLY A 173 -11.84 6.00 8.28
CA GLY A 173 -12.68 4.84 7.96
C GLY A 173 -11.82 3.63 7.56
N GLU A 174 -10.88 3.85 6.64
CA GLU A 174 -9.93 2.83 6.18
C GLU A 174 -8.96 2.42 7.30
N ALA A 175 -8.58 3.37 8.16
CA ALA A 175 -7.74 3.08 9.31
C ALA A 175 -8.43 2.14 10.31
N VAL A 176 -9.72 2.31 10.56
CA VAL A 176 -10.52 1.41 11.42
C VAL A 176 -10.55 0.00 10.82
N ILE A 177 -10.79 -0.13 9.49
CA ILE A 177 -10.72 -1.43 8.78
C ILE A 177 -9.32 -2.06 8.86
N ALA A 178 -8.26 -1.24 8.88
CA ALA A 178 -6.90 -1.74 8.94
C ALA A 178 -6.47 -2.23 10.34
N VAL A 179 -7.15 -1.82 11.41
CA VAL A 179 -6.82 -2.23 12.80
C VAL A 179 -6.78 -3.75 12.97
N PRO A 180 -7.79 -4.54 12.54
CA PRO A 180 -7.74 -6.00 12.64
C PRO A 180 -6.57 -6.63 11.86
N LEU A 181 -6.17 -6.04 10.72
CA LEU A 181 -5.02 -6.51 9.95
C LEU A 181 -3.69 -6.29 10.70
N LEU A 182 -3.55 -5.14 11.38
CA LEU A 182 -2.41 -4.90 12.29
C LEU A 182 -2.40 -5.91 13.43
N SER A 183 -3.56 -6.18 14.04
CA SER A 183 -3.74 -7.14 15.12
C SER A 183 -3.32 -8.56 14.67
N ILE A 184 -3.79 -9.01 13.51
CA ILE A 184 -3.38 -10.29 12.90
C ILE A 184 -1.85 -10.35 12.74
N GLY A 185 -1.25 -9.34 12.14
CA GLY A 185 0.21 -9.27 11.95
C GLY A 185 0.96 -9.30 13.28
N ASN A 186 0.49 -8.56 14.27
CA ASN A 186 1.16 -8.51 15.58
C ASN A 186 1.07 -9.82 16.36
N ARG A 187 -0.08 -10.49 16.35
CA ARG A 187 -0.31 -11.73 17.11
C ARG A 187 0.27 -12.97 16.44
N PHE A 188 0.07 -13.10 15.13
CA PHE A 188 0.30 -14.37 14.44
C PHE A 188 1.63 -14.44 13.69
N TYR A 189 2.29 -13.32 13.39
CA TYR A 189 3.51 -13.34 12.60
C TYR A 189 4.62 -14.20 13.22
N GLN A 190 4.98 -13.98 14.49
CA GLN A 190 6.06 -14.70 15.14
C GLN A 190 5.78 -16.21 15.31
N PRO A 191 4.62 -16.66 15.82
CA PRO A 191 4.28 -18.08 15.88
C PRO A 191 4.29 -18.74 14.49
N LEU A 192 3.73 -18.09 13.48
CA LEU A 192 3.64 -18.60 12.11
C LEU A 192 5.04 -18.78 11.50
N MET A 193 5.91 -17.77 11.62
CA MET A 193 7.28 -17.82 11.13
C MET A 193 8.10 -18.92 11.81
N LYS A 194 7.88 -19.15 13.12
CA LYS A 194 8.54 -20.23 13.84
C LYS A 194 8.15 -21.62 13.29
N VAL A 195 6.88 -21.82 12.98
CA VAL A 195 6.38 -23.08 12.39
C VAL A 195 6.89 -23.24 10.96
N PHE A 196 6.74 -22.23 10.12
CA PHE A 196 7.07 -22.31 8.70
C PHE A 196 8.57 -22.47 8.45
N LYS A 197 9.42 -21.79 9.21
CA LYS A 197 10.89 -21.99 9.13
C LYS A 197 11.32 -23.41 9.54
N LYS A 198 10.59 -24.03 10.47
CA LYS A 198 10.90 -25.41 10.93
C LYS A 198 10.35 -26.48 9.99
N LYS A 199 9.18 -26.25 9.40
CA LYS A 199 8.44 -27.23 8.57
C LYS A 199 8.16 -26.66 7.18
N THR A 200 9.18 -26.53 6.35
CA THR A 200 9.11 -25.88 5.04
C THR A 200 8.11 -26.55 4.09
N MET A 201 8.15 -27.87 3.94
CA MET A 201 7.22 -28.59 3.06
C MET A 201 5.76 -28.39 3.47
N TYR A 202 5.50 -28.33 4.78
CA TYR A 202 4.18 -28.00 5.30
C TYR A 202 3.77 -26.55 4.97
N ALA A 203 4.72 -25.60 5.07
CA ALA A 203 4.47 -24.21 4.68
C ALA A 203 4.14 -24.09 3.20
N VAL A 204 4.90 -24.74 2.32
CA VAL A 204 4.64 -24.76 0.87
C VAL A 204 3.27 -25.38 0.58
N GLY A 205 2.92 -26.51 1.21
CA GLY A 205 1.59 -27.13 1.08
C GLY A 205 0.46 -26.15 1.45
N ILE A 206 0.59 -25.46 2.59
CA ILE A 206 -0.36 -24.40 2.97
C ILE A 206 -0.41 -23.29 1.92
N GLY A 207 0.74 -22.85 1.40
CA GLY A 207 0.81 -21.82 0.36
C GLY A 207 0.05 -22.20 -0.89
N VAL A 208 0.20 -23.44 -1.35
CA VAL A 208 -0.55 -23.97 -2.52
C VAL A 208 -2.05 -23.96 -2.23
N VAL A 209 -2.48 -24.45 -1.07
CA VAL A 209 -3.91 -24.47 -0.69
C VAL A 209 -4.46 -23.03 -0.62
N CYS A 210 -3.71 -22.11 0.01
CA CYS A 210 -4.12 -20.70 0.09
C CYS A 210 -4.22 -20.07 -1.31
N LEU A 211 -3.26 -20.33 -2.20
CA LEU A 211 -3.27 -19.82 -3.56
C LEU A 211 -4.45 -20.36 -4.37
N LEU A 212 -4.72 -21.65 -4.27
CA LEU A 212 -5.87 -22.27 -4.95
C LEU A 212 -7.18 -21.70 -4.42
N ALA A 213 -7.34 -21.59 -3.10
CA ALA A 213 -8.52 -21.00 -2.48
C ALA A 213 -8.70 -19.53 -2.88
N PHE A 214 -7.59 -18.76 -2.94
CA PHE A 214 -7.60 -17.36 -3.35
C PHE A 214 -8.04 -17.20 -4.81
N ILE A 215 -7.48 -18.01 -5.73
CA ILE A 215 -7.87 -18.00 -7.14
C ILE A 215 -9.33 -18.45 -7.32
N LEU A 216 -9.73 -19.51 -6.64
CA LEU A 216 -11.10 -20.04 -6.71
C LEU A 216 -12.12 -18.98 -6.26
N MET A 217 -11.88 -18.35 -5.13
CA MET A 217 -12.75 -17.28 -4.63
C MET A 217 -12.79 -16.08 -5.60
N PHE A 218 -11.64 -15.69 -6.16
CA PHE A 218 -11.60 -14.62 -7.16
C PHE A 218 -12.43 -14.94 -8.40
N VAL A 219 -12.33 -16.17 -8.92
CA VAL A 219 -13.09 -16.59 -10.12
C VAL A 219 -14.59 -16.68 -9.83
N LEU A 220 -14.98 -17.23 -8.67
CA LEU A 220 -16.38 -17.44 -8.32
C LEU A 220 -17.11 -16.17 -7.92
N GLN A 221 -16.48 -15.32 -7.11
CA GLN A 221 -17.11 -14.13 -6.53
C GLN A 221 -16.79 -12.83 -7.28
N LYS A 222 -15.70 -12.83 -8.07
CA LYS A 222 -15.17 -11.64 -8.75
C LYS A 222 -15.15 -10.40 -7.83
N PRO A 223 -14.62 -10.53 -6.59
CA PRO A 223 -14.66 -9.42 -5.64
C PRO A 223 -13.81 -8.27 -6.17
N HIS A 224 -14.30 -7.06 -5.97
CA HIS A 224 -13.58 -5.84 -6.31
C HIS A 224 -13.21 -5.09 -5.05
N THR A 225 -11.93 -4.79 -4.87
CA THR A 225 -11.42 -4.00 -3.76
C THR A 225 -10.66 -2.80 -4.30
N ASP A 226 -10.99 -1.64 -3.81
CA ASP A 226 -10.19 -0.42 -3.98
C ASP A 226 -10.28 0.42 -2.71
N MET A 227 -9.35 0.18 -1.78
CA MET A 227 -9.32 0.90 -0.51
C MET A 227 -9.10 2.41 -0.69
N ALA A 228 -8.40 2.80 -1.78
CA ALA A 228 -8.20 4.21 -2.10
C ALA A 228 -9.50 4.93 -2.54
N HIS A 229 -10.55 4.18 -2.88
CA HIS A 229 -11.85 4.71 -3.27
C HIS A 229 -13.00 4.18 -2.42
N ASN A 230 -12.70 3.68 -1.23
CA ASN A 230 -13.71 3.16 -0.28
C ASN A 230 -14.51 1.96 -0.81
N ILE A 231 -13.91 1.12 -1.64
CA ILE A 231 -14.55 -0.09 -2.17
C ILE A 231 -14.00 -1.30 -1.44
N ILE A 232 -14.81 -1.91 -0.58
CA ILE A 232 -14.41 -3.06 0.25
C ILE A 232 -15.52 -4.13 0.20
N PRO A 233 -15.25 -5.28 -0.43
CA PRO A 233 -16.21 -6.38 -0.52
C PRO A 233 -16.30 -7.16 0.81
N LYS A 234 -17.38 -7.91 1.01
CA LYS A 234 -17.58 -8.74 2.21
C LYS A 234 -16.47 -9.79 2.43
N GLU A 235 -15.85 -10.26 1.35
CA GLU A 235 -14.75 -11.24 1.35
C GLU A 235 -13.38 -10.63 1.68
N PHE A 236 -13.30 -9.33 1.91
CA PHE A 236 -12.05 -8.55 2.02
C PHE A 236 -11.02 -9.17 2.96
N TYR A 237 -11.38 -9.44 4.22
CA TYR A 237 -10.41 -9.97 5.19
C TYR A 237 -9.95 -11.38 4.83
N PHE A 238 -10.84 -12.21 4.29
CA PHE A 238 -10.49 -13.55 3.87
C PHE A 238 -9.48 -13.52 2.71
N MET A 239 -9.76 -12.74 1.68
CA MET A 239 -8.87 -12.56 0.53
C MET A 239 -7.55 -11.91 0.93
N ALA A 240 -7.59 -10.91 1.80
CA ALA A 240 -6.41 -10.25 2.34
C ALA A 240 -5.47 -11.22 3.06
N ILE A 241 -6.01 -12.11 3.90
CA ILE A 241 -5.23 -13.12 4.64
C ILE A 241 -4.65 -14.15 3.68
N LEU A 242 -5.44 -14.71 2.76
CA LEU A 242 -4.97 -15.73 1.81
C LEU A 242 -3.83 -15.19 0.93
N GLY A 243 -4.02 -14.02 0.30
CA GLY A 243 -3.00 -13.41 -0.55
C GLY A 243 -1.73 -13.02 0.25
N SER A 244 -1.90 -12.52 1.47
CA SER A 244 -0.75 -12.20 2.33
C SER A 244 0.02 -13.44 2.76
N LEU A 245 -0.64 -14.56 3.08
CA LEU A 245 0.00 -15.84 3.39
C LEU A 245 0.82 -16.37 2.20
N CYS A 246 0.30 -16.25 0.98
CA CYS A 246 1.05 -16.61 -0.22
C CYS A 246 2.38 -15.82 -0.32
N VAL A 247 2.34 -14.51 -0.07
CA VAL A 247 3.55 -13.67 -0.07
C VAL A 247 4.51 -14.05 1.07
N VAL A 248 3.99 -14.34 2.27
CA VAL A 248 4.80 -14.79 3.42
C VAL A 248 5.57 -16.06 3.04
N ILE A 249 4.91 -17.05 2.50
CA ILE A 249 5.52 -18.34 2.15
C ILE A 249 6.50 -18.17 0.99
N LEU A 250 6.11 -17.44 -0.07
CA LEU A 250 7.01 -17.14 -1.19
C LEU A 250 8.29 -16.44 -0.71
N SER A 251 8.18 -15.50 0.22
CA SER A 251 9.34 -14.79 0.76
C SER A 251 10.31 -15.70 1.51
N LEU A 252 9.79 -16.72 2.20
CA LEU A 252 10.62 -17.71 2.89
C LEU A 252 11.39 -18.59 1.91
N GLU A 253 10.77 -18.98 0.81
CA GLU A 253 11.44 -19.77 -0.22
C GLU A 253 12.50 -18.93 -0.97
N ILE A 254 12.19 -17.67 -1.30
CA ILE A 254 13.18 -16.75 -1.89
C ILE A 254 14.36 -16.54 -0.95
N ASP A 255 14.14 -16.42 0.36
CA ASP A 255 15.22 -16.23 1.34
C ASP A 255 16.17 -17.44 1.42
N LYS A 256 15.66 -18.67 1.14
CA LYS A 256 16.44 -19.90 1.16
C LYS A 256 17.23 -20.14 -0.14
N PHE A 257 16.54 -19.99 -1.28
CA PHE A 257 17.06 -20.48 -2.57
C PHE A 257 17.75 -19.40 -3.41
N ALA A 258 17.50 -18.13 -3.16
CA ALA A 258 17.98 -17.06 -4.01
C ALA A 258 18.75 -15.99 -3.21
N ILE A 259 20.02 -16.26 -2.92
CA ILE A 259 20.88 -15.32 -2.16
C ILE A 259 20.87 -13.93 -2.79
N MET A 260 21.04 -13.81 -4.12
CA MET A 260 21.00 -12.52 -4.82
C MET A 260 19.58 -11.96 -4.92
N GLY A 261 18.59 -12.78 -5.26
CA GLY A 261 17.19 -12.37 -5.31
C GLY A 261 16.67 -11.91 -3.95
N GLY A 262 16.98 -12.64 -2.88
CA GLY A 262 16.62 -12.25 -1.51
C GLY A 262 17.24 -10.92 -1.08
N GLN A 263 18.45 -10.59 -1.52
CA GLN A 263 19.09 -9.29 -1.25
C GLN A 263 18.36 -8.15 -1.97
N TYR A 264 17.98 -8.33 -3.23
CA TYR A 264 17.26 -7.34 -4.02
C TYR A 264 15.88 -7.04 -3.42
N PHE A 265 15.08 -8.06 -3.12
CA PHE A 265 13.79 -7.87 -2.45
C PHE A 265 13.94 -7.22 -1.08
N ALA A 266 14.91 -7.65 -0.28
CA ALA A 266 15.18 -7.01 1.02
C ALA A 266 15.60 -5.54 0.87
N TYR A 267 16.36 -5.19 -0.18
CA TYR A 267 16.72 -3.80 -0.48
C TYR A 267 15.47 -2.97 -0.81
N LEU A 268 14.62 -3.45 -1.71
CA LEU A 268 13.37 -2.78 -2.06
C LEU A 268 12.45 -2.66 -0.83
N GLY A 269 12.35 -3.70 -0.02
CA GLY A 269 11.52 -3.69 1.18
C GLY A 269 11.98 -2.70 2.24
N ARG A 270 13.30 -2.53 2.41
CA ARG A 270 13.86 -1.48 3.28
C ARG A 270 13.53 -0.08 2.81
N ASN A 271 13.33 0.08 1.52
CA ASN A 271 13.09 1.36 0.86
C ASN A 271 11.66 1.47 0.30
N SER A 272 10.76 0.57 0.68
CA SER A 272 9.39 0.49 0.16
C SER A 272 8.60 1.79 0.34
N LEU A 273 8.88 2.55 1.41
CA LEU A 273 8.28 3.87 1.64
C LEU A 273 8.64 4.87 0.54
N ILE A 274 9.92 4.91 0.13
CA ILE A 274 10.38 5.81 -0.93
C ILE A 274 9.73 5.40 -2.25
N VAL A 275 9.80 4.11 -2.61
CA VAL A 275 9.17 3.59 -3.83
C VAL A 275 7.69 3.93 -3.86
N MET A 276 6.98 3.73 -2.75
CA MET A 276 5.56 4.05 -2.62
C MET A 276 5.28 5.53 -2.90
N CYS A 277 6.09 6.44 -2.37
CA CYS A 277 5.88 7.88 -2.56
C CYS A 277 6.14 8.36 -3.99
N VAL A 278 7.07 7.71 -4.73
CA VAL A 278 7.55 8.24 -6.01
C VAL A 278 7.07 7.47 -7.24
N HIS A 279 6.66 6.21 -7.11
CA HIS A 279 6.37 5.36 -8.29
C HIS A 279 5.18 5.85 -9.11
N GLU A 280 4.15 6.45 -8.49
CA GLU A 280 2.94 6.86 -9.20
C GLU A 280 3.19 7.99 -10.21
N PRO A 281 3.82 9.14 -9.86
CA PRO A 281 4.19 10.14 -10.85
C PRO A 281 5.23 9.62 -11.85
N LEU A 282 6.20 8.80 -11.43
CA LEU A 282 7.18 8.19 -12.33
C LEU A 282 6.52 7.25 -13.35
N LYS A 283 5.61 6.41 -12.91
CA LYS A 283 4.82 5.54 -13.78
C LYS A 283 4.14 6.32 -14.91
N ARG A 284 3.52 7.46 -14.58
CA ARG A 284 2.83 8.29 -15.58
C ARG A 284 3.80 8.81 -16.64
N ILE A 285 4.96 9.33 -16.22
CA ILE A 285 6.00 9.80 -17.12
C ILE A 285 6.54 8.65 -17.98
N ILE A 286 6.86 7.50 -17.36
CA ILE A 286 7.41 6.34 -18.05
C ILE A 286 6.43 5.79 -19.08
N LEU A 287 5.14 5.67 -18.74
CA LEU A 287 4.12 5.22 -19.67
C LEU A 287 3.96 6.17 -20.87
N MET A 288 4.05 7.49 -20.66
CA MET A 288 4.04 8.46 -21.75
C MET A 288 5.25 8.29 -22.67
N VAL A 289 6.44 8.13 -22.11
CA VAL A 289 7.67 7.91 -22.89
C VAL A 289 7.58 6.58 -23.63
N LEU A 290 7.23 5.52 -22.94
CA LEU A 290 7.11 4.17 -23.51
C LEU A 290 6.09 4.15 -24.66
N SER A 291 4.94 4.78 -24.50
CA SER A 291 3.92 4.91 -25.53
C SER A 291 4.46 5.54 -26.83
N LYS A 292 5.29 6.57 -26.71
CA LYS A 292 5.94 7.20 -27.87
C LYS A 292 7.02 6.31 -28.48
N VAL A 293 7.83 5.64 -27.67
CA VAL A 293 8.93 4.78 -28.15
C VAL A 293 8.41 3.56 -28.90
N VAL A 294 7.37 2.89 -28.36
CA VAL A 294 6.79 1.71 -28.98
C VAL A 294 5.65 2.04 -29.96
N SER A 295 5.28 3.30 -30.11
CA SER A 295 4.15 3.77 -30.95
C SER A 295 2.82 3.08 -30.62
N MET A 296 2.57 2.82 -29.32
CA MET A 296 1.34 2.17 -28.82
C MET A 296 0.61 3.08 -27.84
N PRO A 297 -0.74 3.11 -27.87
CA PRO A 297 -1.52 3.85 -26.86
C PRO A 297 -1.23 3.33 -25.43
N ILE A 298 -1.25 4.23 -24.45
CA ILE A 298 -0.98 3.89 -23.02
C ILE A 298 -1.94 2.79 -22.55
N ASP A 299 -3.20 2.84 -22.92
CA ASP A 299 -4.19 1.84 -22.50
C ASP A 299 -3.91 0.45 -23.08
N VAL A 300 -3.37 0.36 -24.30
CA VAL A 300 -2.91 -0.92 -24.89
C VAL A 300 -1.72 -1.47 -24.08
N ILE A 301 -0.74 -0.62 -23.76
CA ILE A 301 0.43 -1.01 -22.94
C ILE A 301 -0.03 -1.53 -21.57
N ARG A 302 -1.00 -0.86 -20.96
CA ARG A 302 -1.53 -1.20 -19.63
C ARG A 302 -2.43 -2.43 -19.61
N ASN A 303 -3.02 -2.81 -20.74
CA ASN A 303 -3.84 -4.03 -20.86
C ASN A 303 -3.00 -5.26 -21.26
N GLU A 304 -1.79 -5.05 -21.76
CA GLU A 304 -0.90 -6.11 -22.19
C GLU A 304 0.07 -6.43 -21.04
N ILE A 305 0.03 -7.69 -20.55
CA ILE A 305 0.75 -8.10 -19.33
C ILE A 305 2.27 -7.99 -19.49
N GLY A 306 2.82 -8.37 -20.66
CA GLY A 306 4.26 -8.32 -20.93
C GLY A 306 4.79 -6.90 -20.92
N MET A 307 4.08 -5.97 -21.58
CA MET A 307 4.42 -4.56 -21.60
C MET A 307 4.29 -3.91 -20.20
N SER A 308 3.28 -4.31 -19.44
CA SER A 308 3.10 -3.85 -18.06
C SER A 308 4.22 -4.33 -17.14
N ILE A 309 4.72 -5.55 -17.33
CA ILE A 309 5.90 -6.07 -16.61
C ILE A 309 7.15 -5.26 -16.97
N VAL A 310 7.39 -5.00 -18.25
CA VAL A 310 8.50 -4.15 -18.69
C VAL A 310 8.41 -2.76 -18.09
N ALA A 311 7.24 -2.12 -18.17
CA ALA A 311 7.03 -0.80 -17.59
C ALA A 311 7.24 -0.78 -16.07
N MET A 312 6.78 -1.81 -15.33
CA MET A 312 7.05 -1.96 -13.90
C MET A 312 8.55 -2.01 -13.61
N PHE A 313 9.31 -2.83 -14.35
CA PHE A 313 10.76 -2.92 -14.14
C PHE A 313 11.48 -1.58 -14.43
N ILE A 314 11.06 -0.85 -15.46
CA ILE A 314 11.60 0.48 -15.75
C ILE A 314 11.29 1.45 -14.60
N VAL A 315 10.05 1.48 -14.10
CA VAL A 315 9.66 2.31 -12.95
C VAL A 315 10.54 2.00 -11.73
N VAL A 316 10.70 0.72 -11.41
CA VAL A 316 11.51 0.29 -10.25
C VAL A 316 12.99 0.64 -10.46
N ALA A 317 13.53 0.44 -11.67
CA ALA A 317 14.90 0.81 -11.99
C ALA A 317 15.15 2.32 -11.80
N VAL A 318 14.22 3.17 -12.22
CA VAL A 318 14.28 4.63 -12.01
C VAL A 318 14.13 4.99 -10.53
N CYS A 319 13.41 4.21 -9.73
CA CYS A 319 13.33 4.42 -8.29
C CYS A 319 14.67 4.20 -7.58
N ILE A 320 15.56 3.31 -8.08
CA ILE A 320 16.84 2.99 -7.41
C ILE A 320 17.73 4.23 -7.20
N PRO A 321 18.08 5.03 -8.21
CA PRO A 321 18.88 6.23 -7.99
C PRO A 321 18.20 7.24 -7.05
N ILE A 322 16.87 7.36 -7.10
CA ILE A 322 16.10 8.22 -6.19
C ILE A 322 16.23 7.73 -4.74
N ILE A 323 16.14 6.42 -4.53
CA ILE A 323 16.37 5.79 -3.21
C ILE A 323 17.75 6.14 -2.68
N GLU A 324 18.81 6.01 -3.53
CA GLU A 324 20.18 6.31 -3.12
C GLU A 324 20.37 7.79 -2.78
N ILE A 325 19.82 8.69 -3.60
CA ILE A 325 19.88 10.14 -3.35
C ILE A 325 19.18 10.49 -2.03
N ILE A 326 17.97 9.98 -1.80
CA ILE A 326 17.21 10.26 -0.59
C ILE A 326 17.93 9.69 0.64
N ASN A 327 18.38 8.43 0.60
CA ASN A 327 19.07 7.84 1.74
C ASN A 327 20.40 8.52 2.08
N ARG A 328 21.16 9.03 1.08
CA ARG A 328 22.47 9.66 1.30
C ARG A 328 22.39 11.13 1.66
N LYS A 329 21.51 11.89 0.98
CA LYS A 329 21.49 13.35 1.09
C LYS A 329 20.26 13.91 1.80
N PHE A 330 19.14 13.18 1.77
CA PHE A 330 17.84 13.68 2.23
C PHE A 330 17.13 12.69 3.16
N SER A 331 17.89 11.97 4.00
CA SER A 331 17.32 10.93 4.88
C SER A 331 16.25 11.46 5.86
N TRP A 332 16.30 12.75 6.18
CA TRP A 332 15.29 13.43 6.98
C TRP A 332 13.88 13.43 6.35
N ILE A 333 13.79 13.42 5.00
CA ILE A 333 12.51 13.33 4.26
C ILE A 333 11.71 12.08 4.66
N ILE A 334 12.41 10.98 4.97
CA ILE A 334 11.81 9.71 5.38
C ILE A 334 11.88 9.52 6.91
N GLY A 335 12.03 10.61 7.67
CA GLY A 335 12.04 10.59 9.12
C GLY A 335 13.26 9.95 9.77
N LYS A 336 14.37 9.84 9.03
CA LYS A 336 15.68 9.41 9.56
C LYS A 336 16.53 10.65 9.85
N PHE A 337 16.72 10.95 11.11
CA PHE A 337 17.51 12.08 11.60
C PHE A 337 18.78 11.57 12.26
#